data_8948ad74e9a1e10ea76bc9c20bddcf17
#
_entry.id   8948ad74e9a1e10ea76bc9c20bddcf17
#
_cell.length_a   1.000
_cell.length_b   1.000
_cell.length_c   1.000
_cell.angle_alpha   90.00
_cell.angle_beta   90.00
_cell.angle_gamma   90.00
#
_symmetry.space_group_name_H-M   'P 1'
#
loop_
_entity.id
_entity.type
_entity.pdbx_description
1 polymer ?
#
loop_
_entity_poly.entity_id
_entity_poly.type
_entity_poly.pdbx_seq_one_letter_code
_entity_poly.pdbx_strand_id
1 'polypeptide(L)'
;MIAPAHRRTAQINETWAAAPGHPGFHGGQGVNAAEVSSMVTELFATIHLLSGYPVPEHNPEISFVPLATIQQMICKGRPCAVKAFYKPEEGVFIDEKVDVKDDIYSRSVLLHELVHYLQHAEGKFETLDTPCHRWQAKEVEAYEIQHKYLKKMRVTRSFISLDTVPITCPGD
;
A
#
# COMPACT_ATOMS: atom_id res chain seq x y z
N MET A 1 44.83 21.11 16.04
CA MET A 1 43.73 22.08 15.82
C MET A 1 42.87 21.52 14.70
N ILE A 2 41.72 20.97 15.03
CA ILE A 2 40.78 20.34 14.08
C ILE A 2 39.56 21.26 14.05
N ALA A 3 39.27 21.80 12.87
CA ALA A 3 38.12 22.68 12.65
C ALA A 3 36.79 21.87 12.63
N PRO A 4 35.68 22.40 13.17
CA PRO A 4 34.40 21.71 13.17
C PRO A 4 33.73 21.83 11.81
N ALA A 5 33.17 20.66 11.35
CA ALA A 5 32.39 20.57 10.15
C ALA A 5 31.05 21.31 10.31
N HIS A 6 30.80 22.29 9.47
CA HIS A 6 29.50 22.97 9.36
C HIS A 6 28.44 22.01 8.82
N ARG A 7 27.49 21.64 9.66
CA ARG A 7 26.19 21.06 9.21
C ARG A 7 25.42 22.16 8.48
N ARG A 8 25.23 22.01 7.19
CA ARG A 8 24.21 22.76 6.45
C ARG A 8 22.86 22.13 6.74
N THR A 9 22.08 22.74 7.60
CA THR A 9 20.64 22.52 7.70
C THR A 9 20.01 23.03 6.41
N ALA A 10 19.49 22.12 5.59
CA ALA A 10 18.62 22.50 4.50
C ALA A 10 17.31 23.03 5.10
N GLN A 11 17.09 24.33 4.99
CA GLN A 11 15.80 24.95 5.23
C GLN A 11 14.85 24.49 4.13
N ILE A 12 13.90 23.62 4.50
CA ILE A 12 12.76 23.30 3.66
C ILE A 12 11.83 24.49 3.77
N ASN A 13 11.67 25.25 2.68
CA ASN A 13 10.73 26.36 2.58
C ASN A 13 9.30 25.79 2.69
N GLU A 14 8.69 25.99 3.84
CA GLU A 14 7.25 25.83 4.05
C GLU A 14 6.51 26.98 3.35
N THR A 15 6.14 26.79 2.09
CA THR A 15 5.09 27.56 1.44
C THR A 15 4.31 26.66 0.49
N TRP A 16 3.54 25.75 1.06
CA TRP A 16 2.37 25.20 0.39
C TRP A 16 1.15 26.00 0.85
N ALA A 17 1.00 27.21 0.28
CA ALA A 17 -0.25 27.92 0.31
C ALA A 17 -1.30 27.01 -0.36
N ALA A 18 -2.40 26.76 0.36
CA ALA A 18 -3.55 26.01 -0.09
C ALA A 18 -3.94 26.42 -1.52
N ALA A 19 -3.74 25.53 -2.48
CA ALA A 19 -4.35 25.65 -3.79
C ALA A 19 -5.85 25.41 -3.62
N PRO A 20 -6.73 26.37 -4.00
CA PRO A 20 -8.15 26.17 -3.98
C PRO A 20 -8.52 25.24 -5.14
N GLY A 21 -9.10 24.08 -4.83
CA GLY A 21 -9.67 23.20 -5.86
C GLY A 21 -9.15 21.78 -5.85
N HIS A 22 -9.13 21.12 -4.70
CA HIS A 22 -9.28 19.68 -4.72
C HIS A 22 -10.72 19.40 -5.14
N PRO A 23 -10.95 18.78 -6.32
CA PRO A 23 -12.30 18.33 -6.67
C PRO A 23 -12.70 17.34 -5.57
N GLY A 24 -13.84 17.64 -4.96
CA GLY A 24 -14.38 16.87 -3.87
C GLY A 24 -14.36 15.38 -4.17
N PHE A 25 -14.17 14.63 -3.13
CA PHE A 25 -14.32 13.20 -3.02
C PHE A 25 -15.39 12.66 -3.98
N HIS A 26 -14.99 12.29 -5.19
CA HIS A 26 -15.82 11.49 -6.08
C HIS A 26 -15.61 10.04 -5.67
N GLY A 27 -16.40 9.64 -4.66
CA GLY A 27 -16.42 8.29 -4.16
C GLY A 27 -16.59 7.31 -5.32
N GLY A 28 -15.62 6.43 -5.49
CA GLY A 28 -15.83 5.22 -6.25
C GLY A 28 -17.05 4.52 -5.65
N GLN A 29 -18.06 4.32 -6.46
CA GLN A 29 -19.30 3.57 -6.22
C GLN A 29 -19.76 3.46 -4.75
N GLY A 30 -20.21 4.55 -4.14
CA GLY A 30 -21.09 4.51 -2.98
C GLY A 30 -20.48 4.18 -1.59
N VAL A 31 -19.15 4.09 -1.48
CA VAL A 31 -18.50 3.84 -0.18
C VAL A 31 -18.16 5.17 0.49
N ASN A 32 -18.72 5.44 1.68
CA ASN A 32 -18.39 6.65 2.43
C ASN A 32 -17.14 6.43 3.30
N ALA A 33 -16.53 7.53 3.76
CA ALA A 33 -15.29 7.49 4.55
C ALA A 33 -15.41 6.65 5.85
N ALA A 34 -16.56 6.62 6.49
CA ALA A 34 -16.79 5.84 7.70
C ALA A 34 -16.83 4.33 7.39
N GLU A 35 -17.44 3.93 6.29
CA GLU A 35 -17.45 2.53 5.81
C GLU A 35 -16.03 2.07 5.46
N VAL A 36 -15.24 2.91 4.78
CA VAL A 36 -13.83 2.60 4.47
C VAL A 36 -13.03 2.43 5.76
N SER A 37 -13.16 3.35 6.71
CA SER A 37 -12.46 3.28 8.00
C SER A 37 -12.81 2.02 8.78
N SER A 38 -14.09 1.63 8.83
CA SER A 38 -14.53 0.39 9.47
C SER A 38 -13.93 -0.83 8.79
N MET A 39 -13.98 -0.88 7.46
CA MET A 39 -13.39 -1.96 6.68
C MET A 39 -11.89 -2.10 6.89
N VAL A 40 -11.16 -1.01 6.92
CA VAL A 40 -9.71 -1.00 7.18
C VAL A 40 -9.41 -1.56 8.56
N THR A 41 -10.18 -1.18 9.59
CA THR A 41 -10.04 -1.72 10.95
C THR A 41 -10.29 -3.23 10.99
N GLU A 42 -11.31 -3.72 10.29
CA GLU A 42 -11.60 -5.16 10.18
C GLU A 42 -10.49 -5.91 9.44
N LEU A 43 -9.91 -5.30 8.40
CA LEU A 43 -8.80 -5.88 7.66
C LEU A 43 -7.54 -5.96 8.52
N PHE A 44 -7.22 -4.94 9.34
CA PHE A 44 -6.09 -5.01 10.27
C PHE A 44 -6.28 -6.11 11.32
N ALA A 45 -7.48 -6.26 11.89
CA ALA A 45 -7.77 -7.37 12.79
C ALA A 45 -7.60 -8.74 12.09
N THR A 46 -7.97 -8.82 10.80
CA THR A 46 -7.79 -10.04 10.01
C THR A 46 -6.31 -10.29 9.70
N ILE A 47 -5.53 -9.27 9.33
CA ILE A 47 -4.08 -9.39 9.11
C ILE A 47 -3.39 -9.86 10.41
N HIS A 48 -3.77 -9.28 11.56
CA HIS A 48 -3.27 -9.70 12.86
C HIS A 48 -3.45 -11.21 13.08
N LEU A 49 -4.65 -11.72 12.83
CA LEU A 49 -4.95 -13.15 12.98
C LEU A 49 -4.19 -14.05 11.99
N LEU A 50 -3.85 -13.55 10.80
CA LEU A 50 -3.19 -14.34 9.74
C LEU A 50 -1.66 -14.31 9.81
N SER A 51 -1.08 -13.27 10.41
CA SER A 51 0.36 -12.99 10.35
C SER A 51 1.01 -12.64 11.69
N GLY A 52 0.21 -12.27 12.70
CA GLY A 52 0.73 -11.79 13.98
C GLY A 52 1.18 -10.33 14.00
N TYR A 53 1.02 -9.56 12.92
CA TYR A 53 1.28 -8.12 12.95
C TYR A 53 0.44 -7.43 14.03
N PRO A 54 0.97 -6.42 14.73
CA PRO A 54 0.16 -5.63 15.66
C PRO A 54 -0.97 -4.90 14.90
N VAL A 55 -2.11 -4.71 15.55
CA VAL A 55 -3.15 -3.83 15.03
C VAL A 55 -2.67 -2.40 15.27
N PRO A 56 -2.56 -1.54 14.23
CA PRO A 56 -2.06 -0.20 14.39
C PRO A 56 -3.05 0.70 15.13
N GLU A 57 -2.56 1.71 15.84
CA GLU A 57 -3.40 2.69 16.54
C GLU A 57 -4.15 3.60 15.57
N HIS A 58 -3.60 3.85 14.40
CA HIS A 58 -4.16 4.73 13.37
C HIS A 58 -4.24 4.03 12.03
N ASN A 59 -5.32 4.26 11.31
CA ASN A 59 -5.48 3.80 9.95
C ASN A 59 -4.69 4.72 9.00
N PRO A 60 -4.05 4.19 7.93
CA PRO A 60 -3.54 5.03 6.86
C PRO A 60 -4.68 5.72 6.12
N GLU A 61 -4.37 6.84 5.47
CA GLU A 61 -5.30 7.46 4.53
C GLU A 61 -5.54 6.53 3.33
N ILE A 62 -6.80 6.40 2.92
CA ILE A 62 -7.19 5.61 1.74
C ILE A 62 -7.76 6.56 0.69
N SER A 63 -7.06 6.67 -0.43
CA SER A 63 -7.41 7.54 -1.55
C SER A 63 -7.86 6.74 -2.76
N PHE A 64 -9.12 6.91 -3.17
CA PHE A 64 -9.63 6.37 -4.44
C PHE A 64 -9.36 7.38 -5.54
N VAL A 65 -8.56 6.98 -6.54
CA VAL A 65 -8.10 7.87 -7.61
C VAL A 65 -8.26 7.21 -8.99
N PRO A 66 -8.34 7.99 -10.07
CA PRO A 66 -8.32 7.43 -11.42
C PRO A 66 -7.07 6.58 -11.68
N LEU A 67 -7.21 5.45 -12.40
CA LEU A 67 -6.08 4.58 -12.77
C LEU A 67 -4.93 5.36 -13.43
N ALA A 68 -5.23 6.38 -14.21
CA ALA A 68 -4.22 7.23 -14.84
C ALA A 68 -3.33 7.94 -13.81
N THR A 69 -3.87 8.32 -12.64
CA THR A 69 -3.12 8.91 -11.53
C THR A 69 -2.14 7.88 -10.96
N ILE A 70 -2.59 6.64 -10.72
CA ILE A 70 -1.73 5.54 -10.25
C ILE A 70 -0.60 5.30 -11.27
N GLN A 71 -0.94 5.20 -12.55
CA GLN A 71 0.04 4.99 -13.61
C GLN A 71 1.07 6.13 -13.69
N GLN A 72 0.63 7.38 -13.48
CA GLN A 72 1.55 8.52 -13.42
C GLN A 72 2.51 8.41 -12.23
N MET A 73 2.01 8.04 -11.05
CA MET A 73 2.80 7.98 -9.82
C MET A 73 3.81 6.81 -9.83
N ILE A 74 3.41 5.63 -10.29
CA ILE A 74 4.22 4.41 -10.18
C ILE A 74 4.91 4.04 -11.48
N CYS A 75 4.22 4.20 -12.62
CA CYS A 75 4.68 3.71 -13.93
C CYS A 75 5.18 4.83 -14.84
N LYS A 76 5.36 6.04 -14.31
CA LYS A 76 5.82 7.23 -15.06
C LYS A 76 4.93 7.51 -16.28
N GLY A 77 3.60 7.37 -16.11
CA GLY A 77 2.61 7.56 -17.17
C GLY A 77 2.49 6.42 -18.18
N ARG A 78 3.24 5.35 -18.05
CA ARG A 78 3.12 4.17 -18.93
C ARG A 78 2.02 3.24 -18.41
N PRO A 79 1.30 2.54 -19.31
CA PRO A 79 0.36 1.51 -18.90
C PRO A 79 1.03 0.43 -18.04
N CYS A 80 0.43 0.08 -16.91
CA CYS A 80 0.87 -1.00 -16.04
C CYS A 80 -0.33 -1.62 -15.32
N ALA A 81 -0.14 -2.84 -14.79
CA ALA A 81 -1.21 -3.61 -14.17
C ALA A 81 -1.48 -3.24 -12.71
N VAL A 82 -0.82 -2.23 -12.17
CA VAL A 82 -0.98 -1.79 -10.78
C VAL A 82 -2.37 -1.18 -10.58
N LYS A 83 -3.12 -1.71 -9.62
CA LYS A 83 -4.48 -1.27 -9.25
C LYS A 83 -4.53 -0.51 -7.94
N ALA A 84 -3.55 -0.73 -7.08
CA ALA A 84 -3.37 -0.07 -5.81
C ALA A 84 -1.88 -0.04 -5.45
N PHE A 85 -1.50 0.83 -4.55
CA PHE A 85 -0.17 0.83 -3.95
C PHE A 85 -0.17 1.61 -2.63
N TYR A 86 0.67 1.18 -1.71
CA TYR A 86 0.99 1.92 -0.50
C TYR A 86 2.19 2.84 -0.74
N LYS A 87 2.09 4.07 -0.25
CA LYS A 87 3.18 5.05 -0.24
C LYS A 87 3.40 5.55 1.18
N PRO A 88 4.62 5.39 1.75
CA PRO A 88 4.94 5.94 3.06
C PRO A 88 4.53 7.41 3.18
N GLU A 89 4.01 7.81 4.35
CA GLU A 89 3.56 9.16 4.70
C GLU A 89 2.33 9.67 3.91
N GLU A 90 1.96 9.03 2.79
CA GLU A 90 0.82 9.47 1.97
C GLU A 90 -0.38 8.51 2.03
N GLY A 91 -0.16 7.26 2.46
CA GLY A 91 -1.23 6.27 2.60
C GLY A 91 -1.37 5.30 1.44
N VAL A 92 -2.58 4.77 1.24
CA VAL A 92 -2.92 3.79 0.20
C VAL A 92 -3.72 4.45 -0.91
N PHE A 93 -3.27 4.28 -2.14
CA PHE A 93 -3.96 4.73 -3.36
C PHE A 93 -4.58 3.52 -4.07
N ILE A 94 -5.85 3.64 -4.46
CA ILE A 94 -6.62 2.57 -5.10
C ILE A 94 -7.30 3.13 -6.34
N ASP A 95 -7.30 2.37 -7.44
CA ASP A 95 -8.10 2.70 -8.62
C ASP A 95 -9.59 2.80 -8.22
N GLU A 96 -10.23 3.95 -8.47
CA GLU A 96 -11.63 4.24 -8.12
C GLU A 96 -12.64 3.22 -8.66
N LYS A 97 -12.23 2.39 -9.63
CA LYS A 97 -13.04 1.31 -10.19
C LYS A 97 -12.91 -0.01 -9.45
N VAL A 98 -12.03 -0.09 -8.46
CA VAL A 98 -11.85 -1.29 -7.61
C VAL A 98 -12.95 -1.30 -6.55
N ASP A 99 -13.83 -2.29 -6.62
CA ASP A 99 -14.94 -2.46 -5.68
C ASP A 99 -14.47 -3.20 -4.42
N VAL A 100 -13.95 -2.45 -3.45
CA VAL A 100 -13.49 -3.01 -2.17
C VAL A 100 -14.65 -3.41 -1.24
N LYS A 101 -15.90 -2.96 -1.52
CA LYS A 101 -17.07 -3.21 -0.68
C LYS A 101 -17.70 -4.57 -0.98
N ASP A 102 -17.99 -4.83 -2.23
CA ASP A 102 -18.81 -5.96 -2.61
C ASP A 102 -17.99 -7.10 -3.27
N ASP A 103 -16.76 -6.82 -3.72
CA ASP A 103 -15.86 -7.83 -4.28
C ASP A 103 -14.73 -8.21 -3.31
N ILE A 104 -14.75 -9.46 -2.84
CA ILE A 104 -13.73 -9.98 -1.91
C ILE A 104 -12.32 -9.96 -2.50
N TYR A 105 -12.19 -10.19 -3.80
CA TYR A 105 -10.89 -10.13 -4.45
C TYR A 105 -10.33 -8.70 -4.43
N SER A 106 -11.13 -7.71 -4.80
CA SER A 106 -10.78 -6.29 -4.72
C SER A 106 -10.45 -5.87 -3.29
N ARG A 107 -11.20 -6.38 -2.30
CA ARG A 107 -10.89 -6.17 -0.88
C ARG A 107 -9.55 -6.78 -0.49
N SER A 108 -9.17 -7.91 -1.09
CA SER A 108 -7.86 -8.53 -0.84
C SER A 108 -6.70 -7.69 -1.40
N VAL A 109 -6.93 -6.90 -2.45
CA VAL A 109 -5.94 -5.92 -2.95
C VAL A 109 -5.71 -4.82 -1.91
N LEU A 110 -6.78 -4.27 -1.33
CA LEU A 110 -6.63 -3.32 -0.21
C LEU A 110 -5.87 -3.95 0.96
N LEU A 111 -6.21 -5.19 1.33
CA LEU A 111 -5.50 -5.91 2.39
C LEU A 111 -4.00 -6.03 2.09
N HIS A 112 -3.60 -6.31 0.85
CA HIS A 112 -2.21 -6.38 0.41
C HIS A 112 -1.46 -5.05 0.69
N GLU A 113 -2.07 -3.94 0.34
CA GLU A 113 -1.47 -2.60 0.58
C GLU A 113 -1.39 -2.26 2.08
N LEU A 114 -2.37 -2.72 2.87
CA LEU A 114 -2.33 -2.59 4.33
C LEU A 114 -1.21 -3.43 4.97
N VAL A 115 -0.84 -4.56 4.36
CA VAL A 115 0.36 -5.31 4.79
C VAL A 115 1.62 -4.50 4.55
N HIS A 116 1.77 -3.81 3.41
CA HIS A 116 2.90 -2.92 3.16
C HIS A 116 2.97 -1.76 4.16
N TYR A 117 1.83 -1.21 4.56
CA TYR A 117 1.77 -0.22 5.64
C TYR A 117 2.35 -0.78 6.94
N LEU A 118 1.94 -1.99 7.35
CA LEU A 118 2.44 -2.63 8.58
C LEU A 118 3.94 -2.99 8.48
N GLN A 119 4.39 -3.49 7.33
CA GLN A 119 5.81 -3.75 7.08
C GLN A 119 6.66 -2.49 7.26
N HIS A 120 6.16 -1.35 6.78
CA HIS A 120 6.83 -0.06 6.95
C HIS A 120 6.81 0.39 8.41
N ALA A 121 5.65 0.34 9.08
CA ALA A 121 5.50 0.73 10.49
C ALA A 121 6.42 -0.09 11.42
N GLU A 122 6.60 -1.38 11.15
CA GLU A 122 7.46 -2.28 11.92
C GLU A 122 8.93 -2.28 11.46
N GLY A 123 9.30 -1.51 10.44
CA GLY A 123 10.64 -1.51 9.87
C GLY A 123 11.08 -2.87 9.31
N LYS A 124 10.11 -3.72 8.91
CA LYS A 124 10.38 -5.09 8.49
C LYS A 124 11.16 -5.13 7.18
N PHE A 125 12.12 -6.03 7.09
CA PHE A 125 13.02 -6.22 5.94
C PHE A 125 14.02 -5.09 5.67
N GLU A 126 14.07 -4.03 6.48
CA GLU A 126 15.00 -2.90 6.25
C GLU A 126 16.47 -3.29 6.42
N THR A 127 16.76 -4.40 7.10
CA THR A 127 18.12 -4.95 7.30
C THR A 127 18.63 -5.78 6.12
N LEU A 128 17.80 -6.07 5.10
CA LEU A 128 18.25 -6.80 3.92
C LEU A 128 19.17 -5.94 3.05
N ASP A 129 20.17 -6.57 2.44
CA ASP A 129 21.33 -5.92 1.82
C ASP A 129 20.98 -4.97 0.68
N THR A 130 20.01 -5.34 -0.16
CA THR A 130 19.68 -4.54 -1.34
C THR A 130 18.23 -4.04 -1.34
N PRO A 131 17.96 -2.88 -1.97
CA PRO A 131 16.59 -2.40 -2.14
C PRO A 131 15.67 -3.41 -2.86
N CYS A 132 16.22 -4.16 -3.81
CA CYS A 132 15.46 -5.17 -4.55
C CYS A 132 15.08 -6.34 -3.64
N HIS A 133 16.00 -6.89 -2.85
CA HIS A 133 15.69 -7.97 -1.92
C HIS A 133 14.70 -7.52 -0.84
N ARG A 134 14.79 -6.27 -0.37
CA ARG A 134 13.78 -5.71 0.55
C ARG A 134 12.39 -5.68 -0.08
N TRP A 135 12.32 -5.17 -1.32
CA TRP A 135 11.06 -5.13 -2.06
C TRP A 135 10.53 -6.55 -2.30
N GLN A 136 11.37 -7.47 -2.78
CA GLN A 136 10.99 -8.87 -3.01
C GLN A 136 10.41 -9.52 -1.74
N ALA A 137 11.08 -9.38 -0.59
CA ALA A 137 10.62 -9.96 0.67
C ALA A 137 9.28 -9.36 1.13
N LYS A 138 9.08 -8.04 0.93
CA LYS A 138 7.82 -7.35 1.22
C LYS A 138 6.67 -7.90 0.38
N GLU A 139 6.89 -8.02 -0.93
CA GLU A 139 5.87 -8.54 -1.85
C GLU A 139 5.51 -9.99 -1.56
N VAL A 140 6.50 -10.87 -1.37
CA VAL A 140 6.26 -12.29 -1.06
C VAL A 140 5.38 -12.41 0.18
N GLU A 141 5.70 -11.73 1.26
CA GLU A 141 4.89 -11.79 2.48
C GLU A 141 3.49 -11.21 2.27
N ALA A 142 3.36 -10.07 1.58
CA ALA A 142 2.06 -9.45 1.34
C ALA A 142 1.15 -10.37 0.52
N TYR A 143 1.67 -11.02 -0.53
CA TYR A 143 0.93 -12.02 -1.29
C TYR A 143 0.60 -13.28 -0.49
N GLU A 144 1.48 -13.76 0.38
CA GLU A 144 1.18 -14.88 1.27
C GLU A 144 0.00 -14.57 2.20
N ILE A 145 -0.03 -13.38 2.81
CA ILE A 145 -1.12 -12.96 3.69
C ILE A 145 -2.40 -12.77 2.89
N GLN A 146 -2.34 -12.14 1.72
CA GLN A 146 -3.46 -12.01 0.79
C GLN A 146 -4.04 -13.37 0.40
N HIS A 147 -3.18 -14.35 0.10
CA HIS A 147 -3.61 -15.71 -0.23
C HIS A 147 -4.31 -16.39 0.96
N LYS A 148 -3.76 -16.27 2.17
CA LYS A 148 -4.40 -16.77 3.40
C LYS A 148 -5.77 -16.14 3.62
N TYR A 149 -5.92 -14.83 3.35
CA TYR A 149 -7.19 -14.12 3.42
C TYR A 149 -8.20 -14.69 2.41
N LEU A 150 -7.86 -14.79 1.13
CA LEU A 150 -8.72 -15.34 0.08
C LEU A 150 -9.16 -16.78 0.41
N LYS A 151 -8.23 -17.61 0.90
CA LYS A 151 -8.55 -18.97 1.36
C LYS A 151 -9.55 -18.97 2.53
N LYS A 152 -9.37 -18.10 3.52
CA LYS A 152 -10.30 -17.93 4.65
C LYS A 152 -11.69 -17.51 4.17
N MET A 153 -11.75 -16.64 3.16
CA MET A 153 -13.00 -16.18 2.55
C MET A 153 -13.60 -17.19 1.54
N ARG A 154 -13.01 -18.39 1.41
CA ARG A 154 -13.45 -19.48 0.51
C ARG A 154 -13.48 -19.07 -0.97
N VAL A 155 -12.63 -18.13 -1.36
CA VAL A 155 -12.45 -17.80 -2.77
C VAL A 155 -11.61 -18.89 -3.43
N THR A 156 -12.26 -19.71 -4.28
CA THR A 156 -11.64 -20.89 -4.91
C THR A 156 -10.79 -20.53 -6.14
N ARG A 157 -10.93 -19.33 -6.69
CA ARG A 157 -10.10 -18.88 -7.80
C ARG A 157 -8.72 -18.46 -7.25
N SER A 158 -7.71 -19.27 -7.56
CA SER A 158 -6.31 -18.86 -7.38
C SER A 158 -5.96 -17.86 -8.48
N PHE A 159 -6.06 -16.56 -8.19
CA PHE A 159 -5.69 -15.51 -9.15
C PHE A 159 -4.23 -15.12 -9.06
N ILE A 160 -3.53 -15.56 -8.02
CA ILE A 160 -2.13 -15.25 -7.79
C ILE A 160 -1.44 -16.57 -7.48
N SER A 161 -0.69 -17.10 -8.43
CA SER A 161 0.34 -18.06 -8.13
C SER A 161 1.54 -17.28 -7.62
N LEU A 162 2.01 -17.59 -6.42
CA LEU A 162 3.27 -17.02 -5.90
C LEU A 162 4.43 -17.29 -6.87
N ASP A 163 4.33 -18.35 -7.67
CA ASP A 163 5.30 -18.71 -8.71
C ASP A 163 5.24 -17.78 -9.93
N THR A 164 4.20 -16.96 -10.09
CA THR A 164 4.00 -16.06 -11.24
C THR A 164 4.29 -14.60 -10.94
N VAL A 165 4.61 -14.26 -9.69
CA VAL A 165 5.12 -12.93 -9.37
C VAL A 165 6.60 -12.94 -9.79
N PRO A 166 6.98 -12.33 -10.93
CA PRO A 166 8.36 -12.35 -11.40
C PRO A 166 9.17 -11.36 -10.57
N ILE A 167 9.43 -11.74 -9.33
CA ILE A 167 10.27 -10.96 -8.44
C ILE A 167 11.68 -11.50 -8.59
N THR A 168 12.32 -11.17 -9.71
CA THR A 168 13.74 -11.44 -9.90
C THR A 168 14.53 -10.18 -9.69
N CYS A 169 15.47 -10.22 -8.77
CA CYS A 169 16.40 -9.13 -8.56
C CYS A 169 17.55 -9.19 -9.56
N PRO A 170 18.09 -8.04 -10.03
CA PRO A 170 19.28 -8.03 -10.85
C PRO A 170 20.45 -8.70 -10.11
N GLY A 171 20.99 -9.78 -10.68
CA GLY A 171 22.13 -10.52 -10.12
C GLY A 171 21.78 -11.86 -9.47
N ASP A 172 20.50 -12.24 -9.46
CA ASP A 172 20.04 -13.59 -9.06
C ASP A 172 20.16 -14.57 -10.21
#